data_326797b0f773afed7e20f715067d40be
#
_entry.id   326797b0f773afed7e20f715067d40be
#
_cell.length_a   1.000
_cell.length_b   1.000
_cell.length_c   1.000
_cell.angle_alpha   90.00
_cell.angle_beta   90.00
_cell.angle_gamma   90.00
#
_symmetry.space_group_name_H-M   'P 1'
#
loop_
_entity.id
_entity.type
_entity.pdbx_description
1 polymer ?
#
loop_
_entity_poly.entity_id
_entity_poly.type
_entity_poly.pdbx_seq_one_letter_code
_entity_poly.pdbx_strand_id
1 'polypeptide(L)'
;MTILLLAGSPSAPSRSTRLLNHVGDKLVQLGHRYARLEVRDLPGQAILRADWNDAQIKAALSTVEEASAVVIATPVYKAAYSGILKAFLDLLPQFGLTDKLVLPLATGGSQSHMLALDYALRPVLSSLNPKHVLPSIYATEAQVTWSEESGLTLDAPIAARVEEGVAQLSASLSALHKAAPQEFREVPFSQVRCSI
;
A
#
# COMPACT_ATOMS: atom_id res chain seq x y z
N MET A 1 3.58 3.44 -15.85
CA MET A 1 3.25 2.54 -14.74
C MET A 1 2.13 3.15 -13.94
N THR A 2 1.18 2.36 -13.51
CA THR A 2 0.04 2.82 -12.71
C THR A 2 0.27 2.39 -11.25
N ILE A 3 0.09 3.30 -10.32
CA ILE A 3 0.13 3.03 -8.88
C ILE A 3 -1.32 2.91 -8.41
N LEU A 4 -1.65 1.90 -7.62
CA LEU A 4 -2.96 1.81 -6.99
C LEU A 4 -2.94 2.50 -5.62
N LEU A 5 -3.86 3.42 -5.39
CA LEU A 5 -4.18 3.97 -4.08
C LEU A 5 -5.35 3.17 -3.49
N LEU A 6 -5.07 2.29 -2.53
CA LEU A 6 -6.07 1.42 -1.89
C LEU A 6 -6.47 1.98 -0.52
N ALA A 7 -7.70 2.47 -0.43
CA ALA A 7 -8.26 2.99 0.81
C ALA A 7 -9.04 1.91 1.57
N GLY A 8 -8.51 1.48 2.71
CA GLY A 8 -9.12 0.47 3.59
C GLY A 8 -9.95 1.05 4.74
N SER A 9 -10.43 2.29 4.65
CA SER A 9 -11.29 2.89 5.67
C SER A 9 -12.76 2.61 5.42
N PRO A 10 -13.55 2.18 6.42
CA PRO A 10 -15.00 2.08 6.31
C PRO A 10 -15.71 3.44 6.34
N SER A 11 -15.04 4.49 6.83
CA SER A 11 -15.65 5.78 7.11
C SER A 11 -15.40 6.80 6.01
N ALA A 12 -16.36 7.71 5.79
CA ALA A 12 -16.23 8.94 5.05
C ALA A 12 -16.77 10.10 5.91
N PRO A 13 -15.97 11.14 6.19
CA PRO A 13 -14.57 11.32 5.85
C PRO A 13 -13.61 10.44 6.65
N SER A 14 -12.40 10.18 6.12
CA SER A 14 -11.38 9.37 6.76
C SER A 14 -10.00 10.05 6.70
N ARG A 15 -9.30 10.10 7.84
CA ARG A 15 -7.93 10.64 7.92
C ARG A 15 -6.95 9.80 7.10
N SER A 16 -7.03 8.47 7.20
CA SER A 16 -6.16 7.59 6.41
C SER A 16 -6.37 7.74 4.91
N THR A 17 -7.62 7.94 4.46
CA THR A 17 -7.90 8.21 3.05
C THR A 17 -7.38 9.58 2.60
N ARG A 18 -7.44 10.60 3.47
CA ARG A 18 -6.85 11.93 3.17
C ARG A 18 -5.33 11.86 3.06
N LEU A 19 -4.68 11.13 3.97
CA LEU A 19 -3.24 10.88 3.90
C LEU A 19 -2.86 10.15 2.60
N LEU A 20 -3.63 9.13 2.22
CA LEU A 20 -3.46 8.39 0.96
C LEU A 20 -3.55 9.31 -0.26
N ASN A 21 -4.56 10.19 -0.29
CA ASN A 21 -4.72 11.15 -1.39
C ASN A 21 -3.54 12.11 -1.48
N HIS A 22 -3.06 12.61 -0.34
CA HIS A 22 -1.88 13.47 -0.29
C HIS A 22 -0.63 12.76 -0.85
N VAL A 23 -0.43 11.48 -0.51
CA VAL A 23 0.63 10.66 -1.11
C VAL A 23 0.41 10.52 -2.63
N GLY A 24 -0.82 10.33 -3.07
CA GLY A 24 -1.16 10.28 -4.50
C GLY A 24 -0.81 11.58 -5.23
N ASP A 25 -1.14 12.73 -4.66
CA ASP A 25 -0.83 14.06 -5.23
C ASP A 25 0.70 14.25 -5.37
N LYS A 26 1.46 13.82 -4.36
CA LYS A 26 2.92 13.85 -4.40
C LYS A 26 3.50 12.91 -5.49
N LEU A 27 2.91 11.74 -5.68
CA LEU A 27 3.31 10.82 -6.74
C LEU A 27 3.02 11.40 -8.14
N VAL A 28 1.91 12.15 -8.29
CA VAL A 28 1.61 12.87 -9.55
C VAL A 28 2.65 13.95 -9.82
N GLN A 29 3.11 14.69 -8.81
CA GLN A 29 4.19 15.68 -8.94
C GLN A 29 5.51 15.05 -9.41
N LEU A 30 5.74 13.77 -9.12
CA LEU A 30 6.88 12.99 -9.63
C LEU A 30 6.61 12.31 -10.99
N GLY A 31 5.48 12.62 -11.65
CA GLY A 31 5.13 12.12 -12.98
C GLY A 31 4.47 10.74 -13.00
N HIS A 32 4.06 10.19 -11.85
CA HIS A 32 3.33 8.93 -11.80
C HIS A 32 1.82 9.13 -12.05
N ARG A 33 1.19 8.07 -12.57
CA ARG A 33 -0.27 7.97 -12.66
C ARG A 33 -0.77 7.03 -11.58
N TYR A 34 -1.96 7.29 -11.05
CA TYR A 34 -2.59 6.37 -10.12
C TYR A 34 -4.04 6.04 -10.50
N ALA A 35 -4.44 4.84 -10.11
CA ALA A 35 -5.84 4.45 -9.97
C ALA A 35 -6.22 4.51 -8.48
N ARG A 36 -7.50 4.67 -8.18
CA ARG A 36 -7.99 4.72 -6.81
C ARG A 36 -9.06 3.67 -6.59
N LEU A 37 -8.97 2.96 -5.46
CA LEU A 37 -9.94 1.98 -5.02
C LEU A 37 -10.27 2.21 -3.55
N GLU A 38 -11.53 2.49 -3.25
CA GLU A 38 -12.04 2.56 -1.89
C GLU A 38 -12.82 1.28 -1.57
N VAL A 39 -12.30 0.48 -0.65
CA VAL A 39 -12.91 -0.81 -0.29
C VAL A 39 -14.36 -0.66 0.19
N ARG A 40 -14.68 0.45 0.85
CA ARG A 40 -16.03 0.73 1.36
C ARG A 40 -17.08 0.92 0.26
N ASP A 41 -16.65 1.24 -0.97
CA ASP A 41 -17.56 1.47 -2.10
C ASP A 41 -17.90 0.16 -2.82
N LEU A 42 -17.21 -0.93 -2.49
CA LEU A 42 -17.49 -2.27 -3.03
C LEU A 42 -18.70 -2.90 -2.34
N PRO A 43 -19.39 -3.84 -3.01
CA PRO A 43 -20.54 -4.52 -2.43
C PRO A 43 -20.17 -5.30 -1.15
N GLY A 44 -20.61 -4.82 0.02
CA GLY A 44 -20.24 -5.38 1.31
C GLY A 44 -20.56 -6.86 1.46
N GLN A 45 -21.69 -7.32 0.90
CA GLN A 45 -22.03 -8.75 0.92
C GLN A 45 -21.07 -9.60 0.07
N ALA A 46 -20.67 -9.09 -1.09
CA ALA A 46 -19.73 -9.79 -1.97
C ALA A 46 -18.35 -9.92 -1.29
N ILE A 47 -17.87 -8.83 -0.65
CA ILE A 47 -16.63 -8.87 0.12
C ILE A 47 -16.71 -9.90 1.25
N LEU A 48 -17.76 -9.85 2.09
CA LEU A 48 -17.87 -10.70 3.28
C LEU A 48 -18.11 -12.19 2.94
N ARG A 49 -18.68 -12.48 1.77
CA ARG A 49 -18.92 -13.85 1.31
C ARG A 49 -17.85 -14.38 0.37
N ALA A 50 -16.82 -13.57 0.12
CA ALA A 50 -15.79 -13.87 -0.87
C ALA A 50 -16.40 -14.23 -2.24
N ASP A 51 -17.31 -13.40 -2.74
CA ASP A 51 -17.96 -13.61 -4.03
C ASP A 51 -17.06 -13.10 -5.17
N TRP A 52 -16.18 -13.97 -5.66
CA TRP A 52 -15.30 -13.68 -6.80
C TRP A 52 -16.04 -13.52 -8.13
N ASN A 53 -17.34 -13.85 -8.19
CA ASN A 53 -18.14 -13.71 -9.41
C ASN A 53 -18.79 -12.34 -9.54
N ASP A 54 -18.89 -11.59 -8.46
CA ASP A 54 -19.40 -10.21 -8.50
C ASP A 54 -18.58 -9.33 -9.47
N ALA A 55 -19.28 -8.57 -10.31
CA ALA A 55 -18.63 -7.77 -11.36
C ALA A 55 -17.75 -6.64 -10.78
N GLN A 56 -18.15 -6.04 -9.66
CA GLN A 56 -17.37 -4.96 -9.02
C GLN A 56 -16.15 -5.53 -8.31
N ILE A 57 -16.26 -6.71 -7.72
CA ILE A 57 -15.11 -7.42 -7.15
C ILE A 57 -14.11 -7.77 -8.26
N LYS A 58 -14.55 -8.35 -9.37
CA LYS A 58 -13.68 -8.64 -10.52
C LYS A 58 -12.95 -7.41 -11.02
N ALA A 59 -13.66 -6.28 -11.19
CA ALA A 59 -13.06 -5.03 -11.62
C ALA A 59 -12.03 -4.50 -10.60
N ALA A 60 -12.31 -4.62 -9.30
CA ALA A 60 -11.38 -4.25 -8.25
C ALA A 60 -10.11 -5.11 -8.25
N LEU A 61 -10.24 -6.43 -8.43
CA LEU A 61 -9.12 -7.35 -8.53
C LEU A 61 -8.26 -7.06 -9.77
N SER A 62 -8.86 -6.79 -10.95
CA SER A 62 -8.16 -6.37 -12.17
C SER A 62 -7.36 -5.07 -11.93
N THR A 63 -7.93 -4.11 -11.19
CA THR A 63 -7.22 -2.86 -10.85
C THR A 63 -5.97 -3.13 -10.00
N VAL A 64 -6.03 -4.10 -9.07
CA VAL A 64 -4.84 -4.53 -8.31
C VAL A 64 -3.84 -5.21 -9.23
N GLU A 65 -4.29 -6.10 -10.11
CA GLU A 65 -3.43 -6.86 -11.03
C GLU A 65 -2.63 -5.94 -11.96
N GLU A 66 -3.27 -4.91 -12.52
CA GLU A 66 -2.66 -3.94 -13.47
C GLU A 66 -1.68 -2.96 -12.80
N ALA A 67 -1.72 -2.83 -11.48
CA ALA A 67 -0.88 -1.90 -10.75
C ALA A 67 0.57 -2.40 -10.64
N SER A 68 1.54 -1.50 -10.85
CA SER A 68 2.97 -1.76 -10.61
C SER A 68 3.36 -1.58 -9.14
N ALA A 69 2.58 -0.80 -8.42
CA ALA A 69 2.73 -0.60 -6.97
C ALA A 69 1.37 -0.32 -6.33
N VAL A 70 1.28 -0.59 -5.02
CA VAL A 70 0.07 -0.35 -4.23
C VAL A 70 0.44 0.48 -3.00
N VAL A 71 -0.17 1.64 -2.86
CA VAL A 71 -0.15 2.41 -1.61
C VAL A 71 -1.41 2.05 -0.84
N ILE A 72 -1.28 1.44 0.33
CA ILE A 72 -2.40 0.97 1.13
C ILE A 72 -2.56 1.87 2.35
N ALA A 73 -3.74 2.44 2.55
CA ALA A 73 -4.03 3.23 3.75
C ALA A 73 -5.19 2.63 4.56
N THR A 74 -5.01 2.57 5.88
CA THR A 74 -5.99 2.00 6.80
C THR A 74 -6.07 2.81 8.10
N PRO A 75 -7.23 2.98 8.71
CA PRO A 75 -7.29 3.34 10.12
C PRO A 75 -6.88 2.14 10.98
N VAL A 76 -6.33 2.43 12.17
CA VAL A 76 -6.08 1.37 13.17
C VAL A 76 -7.30 1.24 14.07
N TYR A 77 -7.91 0.06 14.08
CA TYR A 77 -8.99 -0.34 14.96
C TYR A 77 -8.57 -1.55 15.78
N LYS A 78 -8.75 -1.48 17.12
CA LYS A 78 -8.41 -2.60 18.01
C LYS A 78 -7.00 -3.16 17.77
N ALA A 79 -6.03 -2.26 17.68
CA ALA A 79 -4.61 -2.55 17.49
C ALA A 79 -4.25 -3.24 16.14
N ALA A 80 -5.13 -3.20 15.14
CA ALA A 80 -4.89 -3.75 13.83
C ALA A 80 -5.47 -2.85 12.72
N TYR A 81 -5.15 -3.15 11.48
CA TYR A 81 -5.79 -2.55 10.32
C TYR A 81 -7.30 -2.88 10.26
N SER A 82 -8.07 -2.14 9.48
CA SER A 82 -9.53 -2.27 9.44
C SER A 82 -9.98 -3.65 8.92
N GLY A 83 -11.10 -4.15 9.45
CA GLY A 83 -11.68 -5.43 9.01
C GLY A 83 -12.09 -5.46 7.54
N ILE A 84 -12.56 -4.33 6.97
CA ILE A 84 -12.92 -4.28 5.55
C ILE A 84 -11.69 -4.40 4.64
N LEU A 85 -10.54 -3.86 5.06
CA LEU A 85 -9.29 -4.06 4.33
C LEU A 85 -8.90 -5.52 4.33
N LYS A 86 -9.00 -6.22 5.49
CA LYS A 86 -8.72 -7.65 5.56
C LYS A 86 -9.62 -8.44 4.63
N ALA A 87 -10.92 -8.18 4.70
CA ALA A 87 -11.90 -8.87 3.87
C ALA A 87 -11.64 -8.66 2.35
N PHE A 88 -11.17 -7.49 1.95
CA PHE A 88 -10.75 -7.25 0.56
C PHE A 88 -9.45 -7.97 0.21
N LEU A 89 -8.44 -7.93 1.09
CA LEU A 89 -7.16 -8.62 0.84
C LEU A 89 -7.34 -10.15 0.73
N ASP A 90 -8.34 -10.72 1.42
CA ASP A 90 -8.67 -12.14 1.33
C ASP A 90 -9.28 -12.55 -0.04
N LEU A 91 -9.74 -11.59 -0.82
CA LEU A 91 -10.21 -11.83 -2.19
C LEU A 91 -9.07 -11.91 -3.22
N LEU A 92 -7.88 -11.40 -2.87
CA LEU A 92 -6.75 -11.44 -3.77
C LEU A 92 -6.26 -12.88 -3.99
N PRO A 93 -5.79 -13.24 -5.19
CA PRO A 93 -5.13 -14.52 -5.43
C PRO A 93 -3.93 -14.72 -4.48
N GLN A 94 -3.52 -15.97 -4.28
CA GLN A 94 -2.41 -16.35 -3.39
C GLN A 94 -1.14 -15.50 -3.59
N PHE A 95 -0.86 -15.09 -4.82
CA PHE A 95 0.29 -14.26 -5.18
C PHE A 95 -0.15 -12.93 -5.80
N GLY A 96 -1.24 -12.36 -5.30
CA GLY A 96 -1.90 -11.19 -5.88
C GLY A 96 -1.08 -9.91 -5.90
N LEU A 97 0.02 -9.85 -5.15
CA LEU A 97 0.94 -8.71 -5.14
C LEU A 97 2.31 -9.01 -5.76
N THR A 98 2.46 -10.15 -6.46
CA THR A 98 3.72 -10.50 -7.14
C THR A 98 4.19 -9.35 -8.05
N ASP A 99 5.50 -9.09 -8.01
CA ASP A 99 6.20 -8.02 -8.74
C ASP A 99 5.78 -6.58 -8.37
N LYS A 100 4.92 -6.40 -7.37
CA LYS A 100 4.47 -5.07 -6.93
C LYS A 100 5.28 -4.56 -5.74
N LEU A 101 5.47 -3.24 -5.70
CA LEU A 101 5.93 -2.53 -4.51
C LEU A 101 4.73 -2.15 -3.65
N VAL A 102 4.85 -2.24 -2.35
CA VAL A 102 3.77 -1.87 -1.42
C VAL A 102 4.28 -0.82 -0.43
N LEU A 103 3.55 0.30 -0.32
CA LEU A 103 3.77 1.33 0.69
C LEU A 103 2.59 1.34 1.68
N PRO A 104 2.76 0.83 2.91
CA PRO A 104 1.70 0.83 3.91
C PRO A 104 1.60 2.16 4.65
N LEU A 105 0.39 2.70 4.78
CA LEU A 105 0.05 3.88 5.55
C LEU A 105 -1.00 3.54 6.60
N ALA A 106 -0.89 4.09 7.80
CA ALA A 106 -1.99 4.03 8.75
C ALA A 106 -2.15 5.30 9.57
N THR A 107 -3.37 5.51 10.04
CA THR A 107 -3.68 6.52 11.04
C THR A 107 -4.36 5.88 12.25
N GLY A 108 -4.02 6.35 13.45
CA GLY A 108 -4.62 5.85 14.68
C GLY A 108 -4.64 6.89 15.80
N GLY A 109 -5.39 6.63 16.84
CA GLY A 109 -5.58 7.57 17.96
C GLY A 109 -4.36 7.72 18.87
N SER A 110 -3.44 6.77 18.90
CA SER A 110 -2.30 6.76 19.81
C SER A 110 -1.04 6.21 19.17
N GLN A 111 0.12 6.76 19.55
CA GLN A 111 1.43 6.26 19.13
C GLN A 111 1.69 4.81 19.57
N SER A 112 1.00 4.32 20.58
CA SER A 112 1.09 2.92 21.04
C SER A 112 0.68 1.90 19.97
N HIS A 113 -0.04 2.34 18.94
CA HIS A 113 -0.50 1.46 17.85
C HIS A 113 0.39 1.51 16.60
N MET A 114 1.53 2.19 16.66
CA MET A 114 2.41 2.33 15.48
C MET A 114 2.85 0.97 14.91
N LEU A 115 3.04 -0.02 15.77
CA LEU A 115 3.47 -1.36 15.37
C LEU A 115 2.36 -2.21 14.73
N ALA A 116 1.10 -1.72 14.69
CA ALA A 116 0.00 -2.44 14.04
C ALA A 116 0.26 -2.72 12.56
N LEU A 117 1.03 -1.84 11.87
CA LEU A 117 1.42 -2.06 10.49
C LEU A 117 2.42 -3.23 10.36
N ASP A 118 3.38 -3.34 11.26
CA ASP A 118 4.43 -4.35 11.17
C ASP A 118 3.99 -5.71 11.71
N TYR A 119 3.21 -5.76 12.80
CA TYR A 119 2.77 -7.02 13.40
C TYR A 119 1.46 -7.56 12.85
N ALA A 120 0.56 -6.70 12.34
CA ALA A 120 -0.72 -7.16 11.82
C ALA A 120 -0.81 -7.10 10.29
N LEU A 121 -0.46 -5.98 9.64
CA LEU A 121 -0.64 -5.82 8.21
C LEU A 121 0.49 -6.44 7.40
N ARG A 122 1.76 -6.22 7.77
CA ARG A 122 2.93 -6.72 7.03
C ARG A 122 2.92 -8.24 6.80
N PRO A 123 2.57 -9.11 7.77
CA PRO A 123 2.47 -10.55 7.53
C PRO A 123 1.44 -10.92 6.45
N VAL A 124 0.29 -10.23 6.44
CA VAL A 124 -0.75 -10.43 5.41
C VAL A 124 -0.25 -9.98 4.04
N LEU A 125 0.41 -8.83 3.96
CA LEU A 125 1.01 -8.38 2.70
C LEU A 125 2.09 -9.34 2.23
N SER A 126 2.93 -9.84 3.13
CA SER A 126 4.00 -10.80 2.79
C SER A 126 3.46 -12.11 2.25
N SER A 127 2.29 -12.59 2.73
CA SER A 127 1.66 -13.81 2.22
C SER A 127 1.13 -13.66 0.77
N LEU A 128 0.94 -12.42 0.30
CA LEU A 128 0.54 -12.11 -1.08
C LEU A 128 1.74 -11.95 -2.05
N ASN A 129 2.96 -12.22 -1.56
CA ASN A 129 4.21 -12.26 -2.32
C ASN A 129 4.58 -10.96 -3.06
N PRO A 130 4.54 -9.77 -2.41
CA PRO A 130 5.00 -8.54 -3.05
C PRO A 130 6.50 -8.57 -3.33
N LYS A 131 6.95 -7.84 -4.33
CA LYS A 131 8.37 -7.65 -4.62
C LYS A 131 9.10 -7.04 -3.43
N HIS A 132 8.49 -6.03 -2.83
CA HIS A 132 8.99 -5.36 -1.63
C HIS A 132 7.88 -4.62 -0.90
N VAL A 133 7.90 -4.68 0.44
CA VAL A 133 7.07 -3.85 1.30
C VAL A 133 7.96 -2.77 1.90
N LEU A 134 7.74 -1.53 1.49
CA LEU A 134 8.50 -0.36 1.95
C LEU A 134 8.29 -0.10 3.45
N PRO A 135 9.13 0.73 4.09
CA PRO A 135 8.90 1.20 5.45
C PRO A 135 7.52 1.81 5.61
N SER A 136 6.81 1.38 6.64
CA SER A 136 5.44 1.81 6.90
C SER A 136 5.39 3.23 7.46
N ILE A 137 4.37 4.01 7.10
CA ILE A 137 4.13 5.34 7.63
C ILE A 137 2.92 5.30 8.54
N TYR A 138 3.15 5.51 9.83
CA TYR A 138 2.10 5.64 10.82
C TYR A 138 2.00 7.08 11.31
N ALA A 139 0.79 7.62 11.37
CA ALA A 139 0.53 8.94 11.93
C ALA A 139 -0.62 8.88 12.94
N THR A 140 -0.50 9.62 14.03
CA THR A 140 -1.60 9.80 14.98
C THR A 140 -2.63 10.79 14.43
N GLU A 141 -3.82 10.79 15.02
CA GLU A 141 -4.88 11.74 14.68
C GLU A 141 -4.46 13.20 14.87
N ALA A 142 -3.60 13.48 15.86
CA ALA A 142 -3.08 14.81 16.10
C ALA A 142 -2.08 15.26 15.03
N GLN A 143 -1.41 14.32 14.38
CA GLN A 143 -0.39 14.59 13.36
C GLN A 143 -0.96 14.71 11.94
N VAL A 144 -2.23 14.32 11.75
CA VAL A 144 -2.96 14.42 10.47
C VAL A 144 -4.25 15.16 10.70
N THR A 145 -4.24 16.46 10.53
CA THR A 145 -5.40 17.34 10.73
C THR A 145 -5.97 17.80 9.40
N TRP A 146 -7.21 18.20 9.40
CA TRP A 146 -7.88 18.71 8.22
C TRP A 146 -8.89 19.81 8.60
N SER A 147 -8.93 20.89 7.83
CA SER A 147 -9.99 21.90 7.89
C SER A 147 -10.41 22.28 6.48
N GLU A 148 -11.57 22.92 6.34
CA GLU A 148 -12.05 23.45 5.05
C GLU A 148 -11.16 24.57 4.54
N GLU A 149 -10.56 25.37 5.44
CA GLU A 149 -9.75 26.53 5.10
C GLU A 149 -8.32 26.13 4.71
N SER A 150 -7.68 25.25 5.48
CA SER A 150 -6.26 24.88 5.30
C SER A 150 -6.04 23.57 4.55
N GLY A 151 -7.11 22.79 4.30
CA GLY A 151 -7.00 21.44 3.73
C GLY A 151 -6.33 20.46 4.71
N LEU A 152 -5.57 19.53 4.17
CA LEU A 152 -4.79 18.57 4.95
C LEU A 152 -3.51 19.22 5.47
N THR A 153 -3.29 19.13 6.77
CA THR A 153 -2.04 19.56 7.42
C THR A 153 -1.38 18.36 8.10
N LEU A 154 -0.11 18.17 7.83
CA LEU A 154 0.72 17.13 8.43
C LEU A 154 1.72 17.77 9.39
N ASP A 155 1.93 17.10 10.53
CA ASP A 155 3.06 17.38 11.42
C ASP A 155 4.39 17.20 10.68
N ALA A 156 5.39 18.05 10.93
CA ALA A 156 6.65 18.08 10.20
C ALA A 156 7.37 16.71 10.12
N PRO A 157 7.48 15.92 11.21
CA PRO A 157 8.03 14.58 11.15
C PRO A 157 7.24 13.62 10.22
N ILE A 158 5.92 13.74 10.16
CA ILE A 158 5.09 12.91 9.28
C ILE A 158 5.21 13.37 7.84
N ALA A 159 5.24 14.69 7.59
CA ALA A 159 5.48 15.23 6.26
C ALA A 159 6.82 14.74 5.69
N ALA A 160 7.90 14.78 6.48
CA ALA A 160 9.21 14.27 6.08
C ALA A 160 9.18 12.78 5.75
N ARG A 161 8.50 11.95 6.55
CA ARG A 161 8.34 10.50 6.29
C ARG A 161 7.54 10.24 5.01
N VAL A 162 6.52 11.04 4.74
CA VAL A 162 5.74 10.94 3.50
C VAL A 162 6.62 11.26 2.30
N GLU A 163 7.39 12.36 2.36
CA GLU A 163 8.33 12.73 1.28
C GLU A 163 9.35 11.61 1.02
N GLU A 164 9.95 11.07 2.08
CA GLU A 164 10.91 9.97 1.97
C GLU A 164 10.27 8.71 1.37
N GLY A 165 9.10 8.30 1.87
CA GLY A 165 8.38 7.12 1.37
C GLY A 165 7.96 7.25 -0.09
N VAL A 166 7.49 8.44 -0.50
CA VAL A 166 7.13 8.75 -1.89
C VAL A 166 8.37 8.72 -2.80
N ALA A 167 9.47 9.36 -2.36
CA ALA A 167 10.73 9.35 -3.11
C ALA A 167 11.29 7.93 -3.26
N GLN A 168 11.28 7.14 -2.18
CA GLN A 168 11.73 5.75 -2.21
C GLN A 168 10.88 4.88 -3.14
N LEU A 169 9.54 5.02 -3.10
CA LEU A 169 8.63 4.31 -3.98
C LEU A 169 8.91 4.66 -5.45
N SER A 170 9.03 5.95 -5.77
CA SER A 170 9.32 6.45 -7.11
C SER A 170 10.67 5.95 -7.64
N ALA A 171 11.73 6.03 -6.82
CA ALA A 171 13.05 5.54 -7.20
C ALA A 171 13.06 4.03 -7.43
N SER A 172 12.40 3.26 -6.54
CA SER A 172 12.30 1.80 -6.67
C SER A 172 11.53 1.37 -7.92
N LEU A 173 10.42 2.05 -8.25
CA LEU A 173 9.67 1.81 -9.49
C LEU A 173 10.53 2.09 -10.73
N SER A 174 11.28 3.19 -10.71
CA SER A 174 12.17 3.57 -11.82
C SER A 174 13.31 2.56 -11.99
N ALA A 175 13.87 2.04 -10.90
CA ALA A 175 14.91 1.01 -10.92
C ALA A 175 14.39 -0.31 -11.48
N LEU A 176 13.21 -0.76 -11.05
CA LEU A 176 12.58 -1.98 -11.57
C LEU A 176 12.29 -1.90 -13.07
N HIS A 177 11.93 -0.72 -13.57
CA HIS A 177 11.67 -0.53 -15.00
C HIS A 177 12.95 -0.55 -15.83
N LYS A 178 14.07 -0.09 -15.29
CA LYS A 178 15.36 -0.05 -15.97
C LYS A 178 16.13 -1.37 -15.88
N ALA A 179 15.80 -2.21 -14.90
CA ALA A 179 16.42 -3.52 -14.76
C ALA A 179 15.98 -4.41 -15.95
N ALA A 180 16.87 -4.61 -16.93
CA ALA A 180 16.70 -5.66 -17.90
C ALA A 180 16.59 -7.01 -17.18
N PRO A 181 15.85 -8.01 -17.72
CA PRO A 181 15.85 -9.35 -17.14
C PRO A 181 17.29 -9.82 -17.02
N GLN A 182 17.74 -10.06 -15.79
CA GLN A 182 19.06 -10.67 -15.57
C GLN A 182 18.93 -12.12 -16.02
N GLU A 183 19.53 -12.44 -17.17
CA GLU A 183 19.78 -13.83 -17.53
C GLU A 183 20.73 -14.42 -16.49
N PHE A 184 20.23 -15.34 -15.70
CA PHE A 184 21.08 -16.16 -14.81
C PHE A 184 22.02 -16.98 -15.68
N ARG A 185 23.28 -16.62 -15.70
CA ARG A 185 24.32 -17.43 -16.30
C ARG A 185 24.73 -18.49 -15.29
N GLU A 186 24.50 -19.75 -15.62
CA GLU A 186 24.99 -20.86 -14.80
C GLU A 186 26.52 -20.75 -14.69
N VAL A 187 27.00 -20.57 -13.47
CA VAL A 187 28.43 -20.61 -13.17
C VAL A 187 28.79 -22.05 -12.81
N PRO A 188 29.63 -22.76 -13.58
CA PRO A 188 30.06 -24.10 -13.23
C PRO A 188 30.64 -24.14 -11.81
N PHE A 189 30.30 -25.16 -11.02
CA PHE A 189 30.75 -25.29 -9.62
C PHE A 189 32.25 -25.17 -9.47
N SER A 190 33.02 -25.61 -10.49
CA SER A 190 34.47 -25.47 -10.54
C SER A 190 35.01 -24.04 -10.55
N GLN A 191 34.17 -23.05 -10.84
CA GLN A 191 34.52 -21.62 -10.84
C GLN A 191 34.06 -20.89 -9.60
N VAL A 192 33.29 -21.55 -8.72
CA VAL A 192 32.84 -20.97 -7.44
C VAL A 192 34.05 -21.00 -6.45
N ARG A 193 34.63 -19.84 -6.20
CA ARG A 193 35.67 -19.69 -5.16
C ARG A 193 34.99 -19.27 -3.86
N CYS A 194 34.97 -20.13 -2.86
CA CYS A 194 34.66 -19.74 -1.49
C CYS A 194 35.90 -19.02 -0.94
N SER A 195 35.82 -17.71 -0.72
CA SER A 195 36.80 -17.00 0.08
C SER A 195 36.58 -17.39 1.54
N ILE A 196 37.54 -18.06 2.15
CA ILE A 196 37.62 -18.34 3.59
C ILE A 196 38.21 -17.10 4.26
#